data_1dc88a350548b501e175819a6695e330
#
_entry.id   1dc88a350548b501e175819a6695e330
#
_cell.length_a   1.000
_cell.length_b   1.000
_cell.length_c   1.000
_cell.angle_alpha   90.00
_cell.angle_beta   90.00
_cell.angle_gamma   90.00
#
_symmetry.space_group_name_H-M   'P 1'
#
loop_
_entity.id
_entity.type
_entity.pdbx_description
1 polymer ?
#
loop_
_entity_poly.entity_id
_entity_poly.type
_entity_poly.pdbx_seq_one_letter_code
_entity_poly.pdbx_strand_id
1 'polypeptide(L)'
;MTIHHDSLPEIGPDTKQTWRRTREDHSAGGVAYRRLAESGVLELALIATHGGQRWQLPKGSCEAGETSVETAIREVEEEVGLLTVNEQFLKSIDYWYWDTYRKEVPELVHKVVDFYLLRMIGGELCDDSYEVDAVGWFTPEQALKMLTFGGEQSVVQMASDVLSDK
;
A
#
# COMPACT_ATOMS: atom_id res chain seq x y z
N MET A 1 13.42 28.51 11.20
CA MET A 1 12.68 28.00 12.36
C MET A 1 12.12 26.64 12.01
N THR A 2 12.62 25.60 12.65
CA THR A 2 12.14 24.25 12.40
C THR A 2 10.86 24.04 13.19
N ILE A 3 9.76 23.76 12.52
CA ILE A 3 8.50 23.46 13.20
C ILE A 3 8.58 22.00 13.64
N HIS A 4 8.49 21.79 14.96
CA HIS A 4 8.47 20.42 15.50
C HIS A 4 7.15 19.73 15.16
N HIS A 5 7.20 18.43 14.90
CA HIS A 5 6.03 17.62 14.54
C HIS A 5 4.89 17.78 15.56
N ASP A 6 5.25 17.88 16.84
CA ASP A 6 4.27 17.99 17.95
C ASP A 6 3.53 19.34 17.98
N SER A 7 3.98 20.33 17.18
CA SER A 7 3.35 21.66 17.14
C SER A 7 2.48 21.85 15.89
N LEU A 8 2.34 20.83 15.04
CA LEU A 8 1.53 20.93 13.83
C LEU A 8 0.04 20.85 14.17
N PRO A 9 -0.80 21.63 13.47
CA PRO A 9 -2.24 21.56 13.70
C PRO A 9 -2.81 20.20 13.29
N GLU A 10 -3.94 19.88 13.86
CA GLU A 10 -4.72 18.71 13.45
C GLU A 10 -5.14 18.87 11.98
N ILE A 11 -5.07 17.77 11.23
CA ILE A 11 -5.47 17.78 9.82
C ILE A 11 -7.00 17.66 9.74
N GLY A 12 -7.66 18.81 9.54
CA GLY A 12 -9.10 18.92 9.39
C GLY A 12 -9.47 19.75 8.15
N PRO A 13 -10.77 20.02 7.93
CA PRO A 13 -11.22 20.77 6.76
C PRO A 13 -10.54 22.13 6.61
N ASP A 14 -10.37 22.86 7.70
CA ASP A 14 -9.73 24.18 7.68
C ASP A 14 -8.26 24.08 7.29
N THR A 15 -7.52 23.14 7.88
CA THR A 15 -6.11 22.92 7.60
C THR A 15 -5.89 22.57 6.13
N LYS A 16 -6.75 21.70 5.58
CA LYS A 16 -6.68 21.29 4.17
C LYS A 16 -6.89 22.44 3.21
N GLN A 17 -7.71 23.41 3.57
CA GLN A 17 -8.02 24.57 2.74
C GLN A 17 -7.03 25.72 2.88
N THR A 18 -6.45 25.91 4.06
CA THR A 18 -5.68 27.11 4.40
C THR A 18 -4.18 26.92 4.44
N TRP A 19 -3.70 25.66 4.55
CA TRP A 19 -2.27 25.41 4.61
C TRP A 19 -1.59 25.78 3.30
N ARG A 20 -0.48 26.52 3.37
CA ARG A 20 0.20 27.11 2.19
C ARG A 20 0.84 26.10 1.27
N ARG A 21 1.39 25.00 1.85
CA ARG A 21 2.12 23.99 1.08
C ARG A 21 1.36 22.68 1.14
N THR A 22 0.63 22.42 0.08
CA THR A 22 -0.11 21.18 -0.10
C THR A 22 0.41 20.46 -1.34
N ARG A 23 0.41 19.15 -1.28
CA ARG A 23 0.79 18.29 -2.40
C ARG A 23 -0.19 17.13 -2.50
N GLU A 24 -0.48 16.71 -3.71
CA GLU A 24 -1.22 15.49 -3.95
C GLU A 24 -0.27 14.43 -4.52
N ASP A 25 -0.18 13.28 -3.85
CA ASP A 25 0.64 12.15 -4.29
C ASP A 25 -0.26 11.01 -4.73
N HIS A 26 0.10 10.38 -5.84
CA HIS A 26 -0.59 9.22 -6.35
C HIS A 26 0.32 8.00 -6.27
N SER A 27 -0.17 6.94 -5.65
CA SER A 27 0.50 5.65 -5.54
C SER A 27 -0.44 4.55 -6.02
N ALA A 28 0.13 3.39 -6.26
CA ALA A 28 -0.64 2.20 -6.57
C ALA A 28 0.03 0.98 -5.96
N GLY A 29 -0.77 -0.02 -5.68
CA GLY A 29 -0.30 -1.26 -5.12
C GLY A 29 -1.31 -2.37 -5.35
N GLY A 30 -1.12 -3.48 -4.68
CA GLY A 30 -1.98 -4.61 -4.95
C GLY A 30 -2.12 -5.62 -3.83
N VAL A 31 -3.21 -6.35 -3.92
CA VAL A 31 -3.38 -7.61 -3.22
C VAL A 31 -2.83 -8.67 -4.16
N ALA A 32 -1.56 -9.02 -3.94
CA ALA A 32 -0.87 -10.06 -4.70
C ALA A 32 -1.18 -11.40 -4.05
N TYR A 33 -1.79 -12.31 -4.80
CA TYR A 33 -2.30 -13.55 -4.22
C TYR A 33 -1.88 -14.78 -5.01
N ARG A 34 -1.92 -15.90 -4.31
CA ARG A 34 -1.78 -17.25 -4.89
C ARG A 34 -2.79 -18.19 -4.25
N ARG A 35 -3.08 -19.27 -4.94
CA ARG A 35 -3.80 -20.43 -4.36
C ARG A 35 -2.83 -21.60 -4.31
N LEU A 36 -2.69 -22.21 -3.15
CA LEU A 36 -1.86 -23.42 -3.02
C LEU A 36 -2.52 -24.56 -3.77
N ALA A 37 -1.72 -25.26 -4.60
CA ALA A 37 -2.22 -26.27 -5.54
C ALA A 37 -2.93 -27.43 -4.85
N GLU A 38 -2.41 -27.91 -3.72
CA GLU A 38 -2.94 -29.09 -3.03
C GLU A 38 -4.17 -28.78 -2.18
N SER A 39 -4.14 -27.69 -1.44
CA SER A 39 -5.20 -27.34 -0.47
C SER A 39 -6.21 -26.33 -1.01
N GLY A 40 -5.87 -25.60 -2.07
CA GLY A 40 -6.69 -24.49 -2.55
C GLY A 40 -6.68 -23.27 -1.63
N VAL A 41 -5.86 -23.27 -0.59
CA VAL A 41 -5.77 -22.17 0.36
C VAL A 41 -5.29 -20.90 -0.34
N LEU A 42 -6.01 -19.81 -0.12
CA LEU A 42 -5.68 -18.48 -0.64
C LEU A 42 -4.69 -17.79 0.29
N GLU A 43 -3.62 -17.27 -0.28
CA GLU A 43 -2.64 -16.50 0.46
C GLU A 43 -2.35 -15.17 -0.22
N LEU A 44 -2.15 -14.13 0.57
CA LEU A 44 -1.84 -12.77 0.14
C LEU A 44 -0.44 -12.38 0.62
N ALA A 45 0.27 -11.57 -0.19
CA ALA A 45 1.58 -11.07 0.18
C ALA A 45 1.45 -9.74 0.93
N LEU A 46 2.08 -9.65 2.10
CA LEU A 46 2.20 -8.42 2.87
C LEU A 46 3.66 -8.09 3.10
N ILE A 47 3.94 -6.81 3.33
CA ILE A 47 5.26 -6.31 3.72
C ILE A 47 5.22 -5.75 5.13
N ALA A 48 6.35 -5.83 5.83
CA ALA A 48 6.55 -5.15 7.10
C ALA A 48 7.56 -4.01 6.91
N THR A 49 7.30 -2.90 7.56
CA THR A 49 8.16 -1.70 7.57
C THR A 49 8.30 -1.18 9.00
N HIS A 50 9.12 -0.13 9.18
CA HIS A 50 9.32 0.50 10.50
C HIS A 50 9.79 -0.49 11.57
N GLY A 51 10.83 -1.27 11.25
CA GLY A 51 11.38 -2.26 12.17
C GLY A 51 10.46 -3.45 12.42
N GLY A 52 9.59 -3.77 11.47
CA GLY A 52 8.62 -4.87 11.59
C GLY A 52 7.35 -4.49 12.33
N GLN A 53 7.16 -3.23 12.68
CA GLN A 53 5.99 -2.78 13.44
C GLN A 53 4.75 -2.52 12.61
N ARG A 54 4.92 -2.25 11.31
CA ARG A 54 3.80 -1.95 10.40
C ARG A 54 3.73 -3.00 9.31
N TRP A 55 2.61 -3.69 9.26
CA TRP A 55 2.28 -4.61 8.17
C TRP A 55 1.32 -3.92 7.22
N GLN A 56 1.59 -4.03 5.93
CA GLN A 56 0.83 -3.32 4.90
C GLN A 56 0.91 -4.04 3.56
N LEU A 57 0.02 -3.63 2.67
CA LEU A 57 0.04 -4.07 1.28
C LEU A 57 1.22 -3.41 0.54
N PRO A 58 1.88 -4.14 -0.37
CA PRO A 58 2.92 -3.54 -1.21
C PRO A 58 2.33 -2.44 -2.10
N LYS A 59 3.00 -1.30 -2.14
CA LYS A 59 2.59 -0.13 -2.93
C LYS A 59 3.74 0.85 -3.07
N GLY A 60 3.62 1.73 -4.04
CA GLY A 60 4.58 2.82 -4.20
C GLY A 60 4.10 3.89 -5.17
N SER A 61 4.91 4.91 -5.33
CA SER A 61 4.58 6.10 -6.11
C SER A 61 4.51 5.82 -7.61
N CYS A 62 3.49 6.37 -8.25
CA CYS A 62 3.38 6.34 -9.70
C CYS A 62 4.49 7.19 -10.31
N GLU A 63 5.17 6.64 -11.30
CA GLU A 63 6.19 7.35 -12.06
C GLU A 63 5.57 8.01 -13.30
N ALA A 64 6.24 9.05 -13.82
CA ALA A 64 5.79 9.76 -15.00
C ALA A 64 5.63 8.79 -16.18
N GLY A 65 4.48 8.82 -16.82
CA GLY A 65 4.18 7.96 -17.98
C GLY A 65 3.67 6.57 -17.62
N GLU A 66 3.66 6.19 -16.33
CA GLU A 66 3.06 4.93 -15.87
C GLU A 66 1.56 5.08 -15.68
N THR A 67 0.82 4.04 -16.05
CA THR A 67 -0.55 3.90 -15.57
C THR A 67 -0.54 3.39 -14.14
N SER A 68 -1.64 3.59 -13.43
CA SER A 68 -1.80 3.10 -12.04
C SER A 68 -1.57 1.60 -11.94
N VAL A 69 -2.10 0.81 -12.88
CA VAL A 69 -1.92 -0.65 -12.87
C VAL A 69 -0.47 -1.05 -13.15
N GLU A 70 0.22 -0.34 -14.03
CA GLU A 70 1.64 -0.59 -14.28
C GLU A 70 2.48 -0.32 -13.04
N THR A 71 2.17 0.74 -12.31
CA THR A 71 2.81 1.05 -11.02
C THR A 71 2.57 -0.07 -10.01
N ALA A 72 1.33 -0.54 -9.88
CA ALA A 72 0.99 -1.61 -8.95
C ALA A 72 1.80 -2.88 -9.23
N ILE A 73 1.88 -3.29 -10.49
CA ILE A 73 2.64 -4.48 -10.90
C ILE A 73 4.13 -4.30 -10.60
N ARG A 74 4.69 -3.16 -10.95
CA ARG A 74 6.10 -2.85 -10.72
C ARG A 74 6.44 -2.82 -9.23
N GLU A 75 5.64 -2.15 -8.43
CA GLU A 75 5.90 -2.02 -6.99
C GLU A 75 5.80 -3.37 -6.26
N VAL A 76 4.85 -4.22 -6.65
CA VAL A 76 4.75 -5.57 -6.10
C VAL A 76 6.01 -6.38 -6.45
N GLU A 77 6.52 -6.28 -7.66
CA GLU A 77 7.77 -6.96 -8.03
C GLU A 77 8.96 -6.41 -7.23
N GLU A 78 9.09 -5.10 -7.13
CA GLU A 78 10.19 -4.45 -6.39
C GLU A 78 10.17 -4.76 -4.89
N GLU A 79 9.01 -4.70 -4.26
CA GLU A 79 8.89 -4.84 -2.81
C GLU A 79 8.83 -6.28 -2.33
N VAL A 80 8.22 -7.19 -3.09
CA VAL A 80 8.01 -8.58 -2.64
C VAL A 80 8.57 -9.64 -3.58
N GLY A 81 9.04 -9.28 -4.76
CA GLY A 81 9.68 -10.23 -5.69
C GLY A 81 8.71 -11.01 -6.56
N LEU A 82 7.43 -10.69 -6.58
CA LEU A 82 6.42 -11.44 -7.31
C LEU A 82 6.13 -10.84 -8.67
N LEU A 83 6.02 -11.71 -9.68
CA LEU A 83 5.49 -11.36 -11.00
C LEU A 83 3.99 -11.63 -10.98
N THR A 84 3.21 -10.62 -11.38
CA THR A 84 1.75 -10.69 -11.28
C THR A 84 1.07 -10.17 -12.55
N VAL A 85 -0.19 -10.54 -12.70
CA VAL A 85 -1.09 -9.98 -13.72
C VAL A 85 -2.30 -9.36 -13.03
N ASN A 86 -2.76 -8.24 -13.58
CA ASN A 86 -3.95 -7.57 -13.06
C ASN A 86 -5.21 -8.35 -13.43
N GLU A 87 -6.03 -8.68 -12.42
CA GLU A 87 -7.34 -9.28 -12.66
C GLU A 87 -8.46 -8.26 -12.60
N GLN A 88 -8.37 -7.30 -11.67
CA GLN A 88 -9.34 -6.20 -11.60
C GLN A 88 -8.85 -5.10 -10.65
N PHE A 89 -9.39 -3.91 -10.83
CA PHE A 89 -9.30 -2.83 -9.86
C PHE A 89 -10.17 -3.17 -8.65
N LEU A 90 -9.63 -2.91 -7.45
CA LEU A 90 -10.36 -3.15 -6.20
C LEU A 90 -10.94 -1.85 -5.64
N LYS A 91 -10.07 -0.95 -5.24
CA LYS A 91 -10.50 0.24 -4.50
C LYS A 91 -9.37 1.27 -4.45
N SER A 92 -9.74 2.55 -4.44
CA SER A 92 -8.82 3.61 -4.05
C SER A 92 -9.07 3.97 -2.60
N ILE A 93 -7.99 4.18 -1.86
CA ILE A 93 -8.03 4.76 -0.52
C ILE A 93 -7.26 6.05 -0.52
N ASP A 94 -7.57 6.95 0.40
CA ASP A 94 -6.83 8.19 0.53
C ASP A 94 -6.60 8.53 2.00
N TYR A 95 -5.53 9.28 2.24
CA TYR A 95 -5.23 9.79 3.55
C TYR A 95 -4.37 11.05 3.45
N TRP A 96 -4.33 11.81 4.54
CA TRP A 96 -3.57 13.03 4.66
C TRP A 96 -2.48 12.87 5.71
N TYR A 97 -1.30 13.42 5.45
CA TYR A 97 -0.22 13.41 6.42
C TYR A 97 0.69 14.63 6.24
N TRP A 98 1.50 14.88 7.27
CA TRP A 98 2.51 15.93 7.23
C TRP A 98 3.83 15.36 6.74
N ASP A 99 4.38 15.98 5.68
CA ASP A 99 5.74 15.70 5.24
C ASP A 99 6.65 16.78 5.81
N THR A 100 7.48 16.40 6.76
CA THR A 100 8.43 17.30 7.44
C THR A 100 9.88 17.03 7.03
N TYR A 101 10.12 16.02 6.21
CA TYR A 101 11.47 15.58 5.86
C TYR A 101 12.17 16.63 5.00
N ARG A 102 13.30 17.16 5.53
CA ARG A 102 14.13 18.20 4.87
C ARG A 102 13.34 19.44 4.44
N LYS A 103 12.34 19.82 5.22
CA LYS A 103 11.50 20.98 4.91
C LYS A 103 11.50 21.98 6.07
N GLU A 104 11.68 23.26 5.76
CA GLU A 104 11.52 24.34 6.74
C GLU A 104 10.03 24.53 7.09
N VAL A 105 9.18 24.48 6.07
CA VAL A 105 7.72 24.53 6.24
C VAL A 105 7.18 23.15 5.90
N PRO A 106 6.47 22.50 6.85
CA PRO A 106 5.85 21.22 6.59
C PRO A 106 4.90 21.29 5.41
N GLU A 107 4.88 20.22 4.61
CA GLU A 107 3.98 20.08 3.48
C GLU A 107 2.81 19.17 3.87
N LEU A 108 1.59 19.62 3.63
CA LEU A 108 0.41 18.81 3.85
C LEU A 108 0.16 17.97 2.61
N VAL A 109 0.24 16.66 2.76
CA VAL A 109 0.15 15.74 1.63
C VAL A 109 -1.19 15.00 1.66
N HIS A 110 -1.90 15.04 0.52
CA HIS A 110 -3.04 14.18 0.25
C HIS A 110 -2.56 13.02 -0.62
N LYS A 111 -2.57 11.82 -0.09
CA LYS A 111 -2.12 10.63 -0.81
C LYS A 111 -3.31 9.78 -1.21
N VAL A 112 -3.38 9.47 -2.50
CA VAL A 112 -4.36 8.56 -3.07
C VAL A 112 -3.63 7.29 -3.50
N VAL A 113 -4.14 6.13 -3.11
CA VAL A 113 -3.55 4.84 -3.45
C VAL A 113 -4.60 3.97 -4.15
N ASP A 114 -4.33 3.57 -5.37
CA ASP A 114 -5.16 2.65 -6.14
C ASP A 114 -4.68 1.21 -5.90
N PHE A 115 -5.58 0.34 -5.47
CA PHE A 115 -5.27 -1.08 -5.25
C PHE A 115 -5.94 -1.98 -6.26
N TYR A 116 -5.17 -2.95 -6.74
CA TYR A 116 -5.58 -3.93 -7.76
C TYR A 116 -5.47 -5.34 -7.21
N LEU A 117 -6.31 -6.23 -7.72
CA LEU A 117 -6.20 -7.66 -7.47
C LEU A 117 -5.20 -8.23 -8.47
N LEU A 118 -4.07 -8.70 -7.95
CA LEU A 118 -2.93 -9.13 -8.76
C LEU A 118 -2.66 -10.61 -8.52
N ARG A 119 -2.87 -11.43 -9.56
CA ARG A 119 -2.61 -12.86 -9.48
C ARG A 119 -1.13 -13.15 -9.75
N MET A 120 -0.51 -13.89 -8.86
CA MET A 120 0.87 -14.34 -9.03
C MET A 120 1.00 -15.27 -10.24
N ILE A 121 1.96 -14.99 -11.11
CA ILE A 121 2.32 -15.83 -12.26
C ILE A 121 3.76 -16.30 -12.23
N GLY A 122 4.57 -15.82 -11.31
CA GLY A 122 5.98 -16.19 -11.19
C GLY A 122 6.66 -15.45 -10.05
N GLY A 123 7.97 -15.65 -9.94
CA GLY A 123 8.75 -15.05 -8.88
C GLY A 123 8.65 -15.80 -7.56
N GLU A 124 9.33 -15.28 -6.55
CA GLU A 124 9.32 -15.81 -5.19
C GLU A 124 9.37 -14.63 -4.23
N LEU A 125 8.76 -14.79 -3.05
CA LEU A 125 8.85 -13.74 -2.02
C LEU A 125 10.30 -13.45 -1.69
N CYS A 126 10.65 -12.17 -1.73
CA CYS A 126 11.99 -11.69 -1.50
C CYS A 126 11.92 -10.37 -0.73
N ASP A 127 12.73 -10.26 0.33
CA ASP A 127 12.81 -9.07 1.17
C ASP A 127 14.05 -8.22 0.90
N ASP A 128 14.63 -8.33 -0.30
CA ASP A 128 15.87 -7.63 -0.68
C ASP A 128 15.69 -6.11 -0.84
N SER A 129 14.46 -5.62 -0.91
CA SER A 129 14.22 -4.18 -0.96
C SER A 129 14.61 -3.52 0.36
N TYR A 130 15.45 -2.47 0.30
CA TYR A 130 15.88 -1.77 1.51
C TYR A 130 14.75 -1.05 2.25
N GLU A 131 13.60 -0.84 1.59
CA GLU A 131 12.42 -0.21 2.17
C GLU A 131 11.56 -1.19 2.96
N VAL A 132 11.85 -2.49 2.86
CA VAL A 132 11.03 -3.57 3.42
C VAL A 132 11.83 -4.36 4.43
N ASP A 133 11.32 -4.51 5.65
CA ASP A 133 11.98 -5.28 6.71
C ASP A 133 11.66 -6.77 6.62
N ALA A 134 10.46 -7.13 6.16
CA ALA A 134 10.04 -8.52 6.01
C ALA A 134 8.92 -8.63 4.99
N VAL A 135 8.76 -9.82 4.43
CA VAL A 135 7.65 -10.17 3.54
C VAL A 135 7.09 -11.51 3.98
N GLY A 136 5.82 -11.77 3.71
CA GLY A 136 5.21 -13.04 4.06
C GLY A 136 3.92 -13.31 3.32
N TRP A 137 3.54 -14.59 3.31
CA TRP A 137 2.25 -15.04 2.82
C TRP A 137 1.29 -15.20 4.00
N PHE A 138 0.10 -14.68 3.83
CA PHE A 138 -0.94 -14.71 4.87
C PHE A 138 -2.28 -15.05 4.23
N THR A 139 -3.09 -15.82 4.95
CA THR A 139 -4.50 -15.99 4.53
C THR A 139 -5.21 -14.64 4.68
N PRO A 140 -6.35 -14.43 3.99
CA PRO A 140 -7.11 -13.18 4.17
C PRO A 140 -7.44 -12.88 5.63
N GLU A 141 -7.79 -13.91 6.40
CA GLU A 141 -8.10 -13.74 7.84
C GLU A 141 -6.89 -13.27 8.63
N GLN A 142 -5.72 -13.87 8.38
CA GLN A 142 -4.47 -13.46 9.01
C GLN A 142 -4.09 -12.03 8.60
N ALA A 143 -4.21 -11.72 7.31
CA ALA A 143 -3.90 -10.40 6.77
C ALA A 143 -4.75 -9.31 7.44
N LEU A 144 -6.05 -9.55 7.60
CA LEU A 144 -6.95 -8.60 8.25
C LEU A 144 -6.56 -8.31 9.70
N LYS A 145 -6.01 -9.30 10.40
CA LYS A 145 -5.53 -9.12 11.78
C LYS A 145 -4.19 -8.40 11.85
N MET A 146 -3.35 -8.57 10.83
CA MET A 146 -1.99 -8.02 10.83
C MET A 146 -1.92 -6.61 10.29
N LEU A 147 -2.78 -6.24 9.34
CA LEU A 147 -2.74 -4.92 8.72
C LEU A 147 -2.93 -3.80 9.73
N THR A 148 -2.02 -2.85 9.70
CA THR A 148 -1.99 -1.73 10.64
C THR A 148 -3.06 -0.68 10.31
N PHE A 149 -3.42 -0.53 9.03
CA PHE A 149 -4.29 0.56 8.56
C PHE A 149 -5.66 0.05 8.09
N GLY A 150 -6.73 0.70 8.60
CA GLY A 150 -8.10 0.32 8.29
C GLY A 150 -8.49 0.41 6.81
N GLY A 151 -7.92 1.37 6.09
CA GLY A 151 -8.13 1.50 4.64
C GLY A 151 -7.68 0.26 3.89
N GLU A 152 -6.51 -0.27 4.23
CA GLU A 152 -5.98 -1.49 3.61
C GLU A 152 -6.74 -2.74 4.03
N GLN A 153 -7.25 -2.77 5.25
CA GLN A 153 -8.15 -3.85 5.69
C GLN A 153 -9.38 -3.93 4.79
N SER A 154 -9.96 -2.79 4.44
CA SER A 154 -11.12 -2.75 3.53
C SER A 154 -10.78 -3.26 2.12
N VAL A 155 -9.57 -2.99 1.65
CA VAL A 155 -9.09 -3.50 0.35
C VAL A 155 -8.95 -5.03 0.38
N VAL A 156 -8.35 -5.58 1.44
CA VAL A 156 -8.20 -7.03 1.60
C VAL A 156 -9.56 -7.71 1.73
N GLN A 157 -10.50 -7.10 2.47
CA GLN A 157 -11.85 -7.65 2.58
C GLN A 157 -12.53 -7.72 1.21
N MET A 158 -12.41 -6.67 0.41
CA MET A 158 -12.96 -6.66 -0.95
C MET A 158 -12.31 -7.74 -1.83
N ALA A 159 -10.99 -7.90 -1.76
CA ALA A 159 -10.28 -8.95 -2.49
C ALA A 159 -10.76 -10.34 -2.08
N SER A 160 -10.91 -10.57 -0.78
CA SER A 160 -11.41 -11.83 -0.23
C SER A 160 -12.81 -12.14 -0.75
N ASP A 161 -13.70 -11.16 -0.77
CA ASP A 161 -15.07 -11.32 -1.26
C ASP A 161 -15.09 -11.67 -2.76
N VAL A 162 -14.29 -10.98 -3.57
CA VAL A 162 -14.17 -11.26 -5.01
C VAL A 162 -13.67 -12.68 -5.25
N LEU A 163 -12.64 -13.11 -4.51
CA LEU A 163 -12.02 -14.42 -4.70
C LEU A 163 -12.85 -15.56 -4.16
N SER A 164 -13.74 -15.30 -3.21
CA SER A 164 -14.67 -16.30 -2.67
C SER A 164 -15.78 -16.66 -3.65
N ASP A 165 -16.09 -15.77 -4.59
CA ASP A 165 -17.13 -15.98 -5.60
C ASP A 165 -16.63 -16.75 -6.83
N LYS A 166 -15.36 -17.17 -6.83
CA LYS A 166 -14.75 -17.91 -7.96
C LYS A 166 -14.58 -19.38 -7.65
#